data_3c0d45d1a88c30f79b54a6fe07851595
#
_entry.id   3c0d45d1a88c30f79b54a6fe07851595
#
_cell.length_a   1.000
_cell.length_b   1.000
_cell.length_c   1.000
_cell.angle_alpha   90.00
_cell.angle_beta   90.00
_cell.angle_gamma   90.00
#
_symmetry.space_group_name_H-M   'P 1'
#
loop_
_entity.id
_entity.type
_entity.pdbx_description
1 polymer ?
#
loop_
_entity_poly.entity_id
_entity_poly.type
_entity_poly.pdbx_seq_one_letter_code
_entity_poly.pdbx_strand_id
1 'polypeptide(L)'
;MAEKKKNGSTREKIIENAKKHFYCDGYSKTRMQDIADDTGIALGSLSYHFKKKEAIVSSILKIFLERLYKHTLENTDKPLNALELHFYASIPYYENLLTEENTKRFYYEFTQAQSVHSTNYGGSELADFITEVYHQSLKDYHIFVDDTYANMAQKFGYGGRVQMVIDYVEGALGTVNIAEMANFLSSSREMLLGVPKAELDRIGQEAIAFNREVDFSSIMPLT
;
A
#
# COMPACT_ATOMS: atom_id res chain seq x y z
N MET A 1 8.64 -37.81 16.53
CA MET A 1 8.17 -36.49 17.02
C MET A 1 7.50 -35.80 15.85
N ALA A 2 6.18 -35.67 15.85
CA ALA A 2 5.44 -35.05 14.75
C ALA A 2 5.60 -33.52 14.84
N GLU A 3 6.13 -32.91 13.78
CA GLU A 3 6.15 -31.45 13.62
C GLU A 3 4.71 -30.91 13.72
N LYS A 4 4.43 -30.14 14.78
CA LYS A 4 3.24 -29.33 14.87
C LYS A 4 3.29 -28.29 13.74
N LYS A 5 2.64 -28.54 12.59
CA LYS A 5 2.28 -27.49 11.61
C LYS A 5 1.63 -26.37 12.41
N LYS A 6 2.26 -25.19 12.42
CA LYS A 6 1.68 -23.95 12.94
C LYS A 6 0.42 -23.68 12.11
N ASN A 7 -0.76 -24.10 12.59
CA ASN A 7 -2.03 -23.73 12.00
C ASN A 7 -2.17 -22.21 12.19
N GLY A 8 -2.05 -21.44 11.12
CA GLY A 8 -2.23 -20.00 11.14
C GLY A 8 -3.58 -19.62 11.77
N SER A 9 -3.66 -18.44 12.35
CA SER A 9 -4.90 -17.92 12.94
C SER A 9 -6.01 -17.89 11.89
N THR A 10 -7.28 -17.90 12.33
CA THR A 10 -8.44 -17.76 11.41
C THR A 10 -8.31 -16.52 10.53
N ARG A 11 -7.80 -15.42 11.09
CA ARG A 11 -7.57 -14.18 10.36
C ARG A 11 -6.54 -14.34 9.24
N GLU A 12 -5.44 -15.05 9.46
CA GLU A 12 -4.43 -15.36 8.43
C GLU A 12 -5.01 -16.23 7.32
N LYS A 13 -5.80 -17.25 7.66
CA LYS A 13 -6.47 -18.10 6.67
C LYS A 13 -7.45 -17.31 5.79
N ILE A 14 -8.21 -16.37 6.37
CA ILE A 14 -9.08 -15.48 5.60
C ILE A 14 -8.26 -14.65 4.61
N ILE A 15 -7.15 -14.06 5.05
CA ILE A 15 -6.26 -13.25 4.20
C ILE A 15 -5.71 -14.10 3.03
N GLU A 16 -5.21 -15.30 3.31
CA GLU A 16 -4.62 -16.17 2.28
C GLU A 16 -5.66 -16.66 1.25
N ASN A 17 -6.88 -16.96 1.66
CA ASN A 17 -7.94 -17.31 0.72
C ASN A 17 -8.42 -16.08 -0.07
N ALA A 18 -8.55 -14.93 0.58
CA ALA A 18 -8.90 -13.68 -0.10
C ALA A 18 -7.88 -13.29 -1.19
N LYS A 19 -6.57 -13.47 -0.93
CA LYS A 19 -5.52 -13.24 -1.95
C LYS A 19 -5.77 -14.07 -3.20
N LYS A 20 -6.11 -15.37 -3.06
CA LYS A 20 -6.39 -16.24 -4.21
C LYS A 20 -7.60 -15.75 -5.02
N HIS A 21 -8.70 -15.39 -4.34
CA HIS A 21 -9.88 -14.84 -5.02
C HIS A 21 -9.57 -13.52 -5.72
N PHE A 22 -8.86 -12.61 -5.05
CA PHE A 22 -8.46 -11.33 -5.66
C PHE A 22 -7.55 -11.52 -6.86
N TYR A 23 -6.65 -12.49 -6.81
CA TYR A 23 -5.77 -12.81 -7.94
C TYR A 23 -6.54 -13.42 -9.12
N CYS A 24 -7.38 -14.42 -8.86
CA CYS A 24 -8.11 -15.13 -9.92
C CYS A 24 -9.27 -14.33 -10.50
N ASP A 25 -10.08 -13.69 -9.63
CA ASP A 25 -11.37 -13.09 -10.00
C ASP A 25 -11.34 -11.57 -10.04
N GLY A 26 -10.31 -10.93 -9.49
CA GLY A 26 -10.24 -9.50 -9.27
C GLY A 26 -11.01 -9.06 -8.02
N TYR A 27 -10.94 -7.75 -7.72
CA TYR A 27 -11.63 -7.19 -6.55
C TYR A 27 -13.15 -7.19 -6.73
N SER A 28 -13.66 -6.78 -7.89
CA SER A 28 -15.09 -6.55 -8.11
C SER A 28 -15.91 -7.83 -8.01
N LYS A 29 -15.43 -8.93 -8.55
CA LYS A 29 -16.14 -10.22 -8.58
C LYS A 29 -16.02 -11.01 -7.29
N THR A 30 -14.97 -10.81 -6.51
CA THR A 30 -14.77 -11.49 -5.22
C THR A 30 -15.83 -11.09 -4.19
N ARG A 31 -16.52 -12.07 -3.60
CA ARG A 31 -17.53 -11.84 -2.56
C ARG A 31 -17.03 -12.35 -1.20
N MET A 32 -17.50 -11.72 -0.13
CA MET A 32 -17.19 -12.12 1.24
C MET A 32 -17.65 -13.58 1.53
N GLN A 33 -18.75 -14.01 0.90
CA GLN A 33 -19.25 -15.38 1.04
C GLN A 33 -18.26 -16.39 0.45
N ASP A 34 -17.73 -16.14 -0.74
CA ASP A 34 -16.80 -17.05 -1.41
C ASP A 34 -15.52 -17.25 -0.56
N ILE A 35 -15.01 -16.17 0.02
CA ILE A 35 -13.86 -16.21 0.96
C ILE A 35 -14.20 -17.02 2.23
N ALA A 36 -15.42 -16.86 2.78
CA ALA A 36 -15.84 -17.58 3.96
C ALA A 36 -15.95 -19.08 3.69
N ASP A 37 -16.56 -19.45 2.57
CA ASP A 37 -16.75 -20.85 2.14
C ASP A 37 -15.39 -21.55 1.96
N ASP A 38 -14.44 -20.93 1.25
CA ASP A 38 -13.10 -21.46 1.05
C ASP A 38 -12.24 -21.48 2.33
N THR A 39 -12.56 -20.63 3.29
CA THR A 39 -11.91 -20.66 4.60
C THR A 39 -12.52 -21.72 5.52
N GLY A 40 -13.68 -22.28 5.16
CA GLY A 40 -14.43 -23.24 5.97
C GLY A 40 -15.08 -22.65 7.21
N ILE A 41 -15.52 -21.38 7.14
CA ILE A 41 -16.16 -20.65 8.25
C ILE A 41 -17.48 -20.02 7.80
N ALA A 42 -18.38 -19.78 8.77
CA ALA A 42 -19.60 -19.03 8.49
C ALA A 42 -19.29 -17.56 8.14
N LEU A 43 -20.09 -16.93 7.25
CA LEU A 43 -19.97 -15.53 6.89
C LEU A 43 -19.99 -14.58 8.11
N GLY A 44 -20.78 -14.92 9.15
CA GLY A 44 -20.79 -14.18 10.41
C GLY A 44 -19.44 -14.18 11.14
N SER A 45 -18.73 -15.33 11.10
CA SER A 45 -17.38 -15.44 11.67
C SER A 45 -16.37 -14.62 10.86
N LEU A 46 -16.45 -14.65 9.53
CA LEU A 46 -15.64 -13.78 8.68
C LEU A 46 -15.90 -12.31 8.99
N SER A 47 -17.18 -11.90 9.09
CA SER A 47 -17.58 -10.51 9.38
C SER A 47 -17.16 -10.03 10.77
N TYR A 48 -16.92 -10.94 11.72
CA TYR A 48 -16.33 -10.62 13.02
C TYR A 48 -14.86 -10.17 12.87
N HIS A 49 -14.08 -10.84 11.99
CA HIS A 49 -12.69 -10.48 11.72
C HIS A 49 -12.57 -9.28 10.77
N PHE A 50 -13.41 -9.22 9.75
CA PHE A 50 -13.38 -8.20 8.70
C PHE A 50 -14.81 -7.77 8.34
N LYS A 51 -15.21 -6.58 8.78
CA LYS A 51 -16.58 -6.07 8.56
C LYS A 51 -16.95 -5.91 7.09
N LYS A 52 -15.95 -5.72 6.21
CA LYS A 52 -16.13 -5.49 4.78
C LYS A 52 -14.90 -5.92 3.99
N LYS A 53 -15.05 -6.13 2.70
CA LYS A 53 -14.00 -6.59 1.77
C LYS A 53 -12.80 -5.66 1.74
N GLU A 54 -13.02 -4.36 1.81
CA GLU A 54 -11.98 -3.32 1.85
C GLU A 54 -11.03 -3.47 3.06
N ALA A 55 -11.54 -3.96 4.18
CA ALA A 55 -10.70 -4.18 5.36
C ALA A 55 -9.72 -5.35 5.14
N ILE A 56 -10.13 -6.38 4.39
CA ILE A 56 -9.23 -7.48 4.01
C ILE A 56 -8.14 -6.96 3.07
N VAL A 57 -8.51 -6.17 2.05
CA VAL A 57 -7.55 -5.56 1.12
C VAL A 57 -6.56 -4.66 1.88
N SER A 58 -7.05 -3.84 2.81
CA SER A 58 -6.19 -2.98 3.64
C SER A 58 -5.15 -3.80 4.41
N SER A 59 -5.54 -4.94 4.99
CA SER A 59 -4.60 -5.82 5.69
C SER A 59 -3.58 -6.45 4.73
N ILE A 60 -4.01 -6.89 3.55
CA ILE A 60 -3.12 -7.45 2.51
C ILE A 60 -2.08 -6.42 2.10
N LEU A 61 -2.51 -5.20 1.76
CA LEU A 61 -1.61 -4.14 1.31
C LEU A 61 -0.68 -3.64 2.42
N LYS A 62 -1.15 -3.64 3.68
CA LYS A 62 -0.29 -3.33 4.83
C LYS A 62 0.81 -4.38 4.98
N ILE A 63 0.47 -5.67 5.01
CA ILE A 63 1.44 -6.76 5.10
C ILE A 63 2.44 -6.72 3.93
N PHE A 64 1.96 -6.42 2.74
CA PHE A 64 2.80 -6.25 1.56
C PHE A 64 3.81 -5.11 1.75
N LEU A 65 3.36 -3.93 2.17
CA LEU A 65 4.24 -2.78 2.42
C LEU A 65 5.25 -3.07 3.55
N GLU A 66 4.84 -3.74 4.63
CA GLU A 66 5.74 -4.14 5.71
C GLU A 66 6.84 -5.10 5.22
N ARG A 67 6.52 -6.01 4.29
CA ARG A 67 7.51 -6.90 3.66
C ARG A 67 8.50 -6.11 2.80
N LEU A 68 8.03 -5.11 2.05
CA LEU A 68 8.90 -4.21 1.28
C LEU A 68 9.81 -3.40 2.19
N TYR A 69 9.29 -2.83 3.28
CA TYR A 69 10.10 -2.11 4.27
C TYR A 69 11.19 -3.00 4.86
N LYS A 70 10.83 -4.21 5.27
CA LYS A 70 11.78 -5.17 5.83
C LYS A 70 12.89 -5.49 4.82
N HIS A 71 12.52 -5.79 3.57
CA HIS A 71 13.48 -6.09 2.51
C HIS A 71 14.39 -4.90 2.18
N THR A 72 13.85 -3.68 2.17
CA THR A 72 14.63 -2.46 2.01
C THR A 72 15.69 -2.34 3.12
N LEU A 73 15.29 -2.52 4.39
CA LEU A 73 16.21 -2.43 5.53
C LEU A 73 17.27 -3.53 5.54
N GLU A 74 16.96 -4.71 5.00
CA GLU A 74 17.91 -5.83 4.89
C GLU A 74 18.95 -5.63 3.77
N ASN A 75 18.69 -4.72 2.81
CA ASN A 75 19.53 -4.49 1.63
C ASN A 75 20.13 -3.07 1.57
N THR A 76 20.03 -2.27 2.62
CA THR A 76 20.68 -0.95 2.71
C THR A 76 21.78 -0.95 3.77
N ASP A 77 22.91 -0.33 3.44
CA ASP A 77 24.04 -0.19 4.36
C ASP A 77 23.95 1.09 5.22
N LYS A 78 23.01 1.98 4.90
CA LYS A 78 22.83 3.24 5.64
C LYS A 78 21.54 3.22 6.48
N PRO A 79 21.52 3.90 7.64
CA PRO A 79 20.27 4.12 8.35
C PRO A 79 19.34 5.00 7.51
N LEU A 80 18.07 4.59 7.39
CA LEU A 80 17.03 5.36 6.74
C LEU A 80 16.08 5.94 7.79
N ASN A 81 15.70 7.21 7.64
CA ASN A 81 14.58 7.75 8.39
C ASN A 81 13.23 7.25 7.81
N ALA A 82 12.12 7.57 8.49
CA ALA A 82 10.81 7.05 8.10
C ALA A 82 10.40 7.46 6.67
N LEU A 83 10.72 8.67 6.26
CA LEU A 83 10.41 9.18 4.92
C LEU A 83 11.28 8.52 3.85
N GLU A 84 12.57 8.41 4.08
CA GLU A 84 13.50 7.72 3.17
C GLU A 84 13.07 6.28 2.96
N LEU A 85 12.77 5.54 4.04
CA LEU A 85 12.29 4.16 3.96
C LEU A 85 10.99 4.07 3.15
N HIS A 86 10.06 5.01 3.34
CA HIS A 86 8.82 5.05 2.57
C HIS A 86 9.07 5.28 1.07
N PHE A 87 9.95 6.20 0.69
CA PHE A 87 10.30 6.45 -0.71
C PHE A 87 10.93 5.21 -1.36
N TYR A 88 11.88 4.57 -0.68
CA TYR A 88 12.56 3.38 -1.18
C TYR A 88 11.61 2.21 -1.43
N ALA A 89 10.64 2.02 -0.55
CA ALA A 89 9.64 0.95 -0.68
C ALA A 89 8.45 1.32 -1.59
N SER A 90 8.19 2.60 -1.86
CA SER A 90 7.06 3.02 -2.69
C SER A 90 7.22 2.65 -4.15
N ILE A 91 8.44 2.63 -4.67
CA ILE A 91 8.72 2.23 -6.05
C ILE A 91 8.31 0.78 -6.27
N PRO A 92 8.87 -0.23 -5.57
CA PRO A 92 8.47 -1.61 -5.75
C PRO A 92 7.03 -1.88 -5.32
N TYR A 93 6.46 -1.06 -4.42
CA TYR A 93 5.03 -1.14 -4.09
C TYR A 93 4.16 -0.94 -5.33
N TYR A 94 4.40 0.13 -6.10
CA TYR A 94 3.62 0.38 -7.31
C TYR A 94 4.03 -0.53 -8.47
N GLU A 95 5.31 -0.86 -8.63
CA GLU A 95 5.76 -1.79 -9.66
C GLU A 95 5.08 -3.16 -9.52
N ASN A 96 5.09 -3.76 -8.33
CA ASN A 96 4.50 -5.06 -8.08
C ASN A 96 2.96 -5.05 -8.08
N LEU A 97 2.33 -3.89 -7.88
CA LEU A 97 0.88 -3.72 -7.99
C LEU A 97 0.40 -3.46 -9.42
N LEU A 98 1.23 -2.86 -10.29
CA LEU A 98 0.79 -2.33 -11.57
C LEU A 98 1.40 -3.04 -12.80
N THR A 99 2.33 -3.98 -12.60
CA THR A 99 3.02 -4.67 -13.71
C THR A 99 2.37 -6.00 -14.05
N GLU A 100 2.10 -6.86 -13.07
CA GLU A 100 1.50 -8.16 -13.29
C GLU A 100 -0.01 -8.02 -13.50
N GLU A 101 -0.56 -8.65 -14.55
CA GLU A 101 -1.90 -8.35 -15.06
C GLU A 101 -3.03 -8.63 -14.06
N ASN A 102 -2.98 -9.73 -13.31
CA ASN A 102 -4.03 -10.06 -12.33
C ASN A 102 -3.97 -9.14 -11.11
N THR A 103 -2.76 -8.81 -10.66
CA THR A 103 -2.53 -7.88 -9.54
C THR A 103 -2.92 -6.47 -9.94
N LYS A 104 -2.58 -6.04 -11.16
CA LYS A 104 -2.98 -4.74 -11.72
C LYS A 104 -4.49 -4.60 -11.82
N ARG A 105 -5.17 -5.62 -12.37
CA ARG A 105 -6.64 -5.67 -12.42
C ARG A 105 -7.25 -5.54 -11.02
N PHE A 106 -6.79 -6.35 -10.07
CA PHE A 106 -7.25 -6.30 -8.68
C PHE A 106 -7.09 -4.90 -8.08
N TYR A 107 -5.88 -4.32 -8.19
CA TYR A 107 -5.58 -3.04 -7.56
C TYR A 107 -6.31 -1.88 -8.24
N TYR A 108 -6.46 -1.91 -9.54
CA TYR A 108 -7.25 -0.94 -10.31
C TYR A 108 -8.73 -0.97 -9.91
N GLU A 109 -9.36 -2.15 -9.92
CA GLU A 109 -10.75 -2.31 -9.51
C GLU A 109 -11.00 -1.85 -8.05
N PHE A 110 -10.06 -2.19 -7.15
CA PHE A 110 -10.11 -1.71 -5.77
C PHE A 110 -10.00 -0.19 -5.70
N THR A 111 -9.06 0.40 -6.45
CA THR A 111 -8.84 1.86 -6.46
C THR A 111 -10.05 2.61 -7.03
N GLN A 112 -10.68 2.10 -8.10
CA GLN A 112 -11.93 2.65 -8.63
C GLN A 112 -13.06 2.61 -7.59
N ALA A 113 -13.22 1.50 -6.87
CA ALA A 113 -14.21 1.40 -5.81
C ALA A 113 -14.00 2.43 -4.69
N GLN A 114 -12.75 2.77 -4.38
CA GLN A 114 -12.41 3.81 -3.40
C GLN A 114 -12.76 5.22 -3.90
N SER A 115 -12.64 5.51 -5.19
CA SER A 115 -12.95 6.83 -5.74
C SER A 115 -14.42 7.21 -5.59
N VAL A 116 -15.31 6.23 -5.63
CA VAL A 116 -16.77 6.43 -5.54
C VAL A 116 -17.26 6.53 -4.10
N HIS A 117 -16.56 5.91 -3.13
CA HIS A 117 -17.04 5.74 -1.75
C HIS A 117 -16.12 6.35 -0.69
N SER A 118 -15.32 7.33 -1.01
CA SER A 118 -14.22 7.86 -0.19
C SER A 118 -14.63 8.58 1.13
N THR A 119 -15.80 8.32 1.69
CA THR A 119 -16.22 8.94 2.97
C THR A 119 -15.48 8.41 4.20
N ASN A 120 -14.73 7.31 4.11
CA ASN A 120 -14.08 6.63 5.23
C ASN A 120 -12.60 6.33 4.97
N TYR A 121 -11.78 7.36 4.76
CA TYR A 121 -10.32 7.20 4.68
C TYR A 121 -9.64 7.00 6.05
N GLY A 122 -10.33 7.06 7.14
CA GLY A 122 -9.80 6.74 8.48
C GLY A 122 -10.22 5.34 8.93
N GLY A 123 -9.36 4.66 9.70
CA GLY A 123 -9.70 3.39 10.37
C GLY A 123 -9.49 2.13 9.53
N SER A 124 -8.56 2.16 8.55
CA SER A 124 -8.04 0.95 7.93
C SER A 124 -6.58 0.72 8.38
N GLU A 125 -6.19 -0.54 8.54
CA GLU A 125 -4.83 -0.89 9.02
C GLU A 125 -3.71 -0.28 8.16
N LEU A 126 -3.90 -0.20 6.84
CA LEU A 126 -2.94 0.44 5.95
C LEU A 126 -2.91 1.97 6.16
N ALA A 127 -4.08 2.61 6.27
CA ALA A 127 -4.15 4.06 6.47
C ALA A 127 -3.52 4.48 7.81
N ASP A 128 -3.78 3.72 8.87
CA ASP A 128 -3.19 3.96 10.19
C ASP A 128 -1.66 3.78 10.14
N PHE A 129 -1.17 2.73 9.47
CA PHE A 129 0.26 2.49 9.26
C PHE A 129 0.94 3.63 8.49
N ILE A 130 0.36 4.06 7.38
CA ILE A 130 0.89 5.18 6.57
C ILE A 130 0.85 6.48 7.37
N THR A 131 -0.20 6.71 8.17
CA THR A 131 -0.31 7.90 9.02
C THR A 131 0.82 7.97 10.05
N GLU A 132 1.18 6.84 10.66
CA GLU A 132 2.30 6.77 11.61
C GLU A 132 3.66 7.08 10.94
N VAL A 133 3.90 6.57 9.73
CA VAL A 133 5.09 6.90 8.94
C VAL A 133 5.20 8.42 8.74
N TYR A 134 4.10 9.06 8.42
CA TYR A 134 4.07 10.50 8.20
C TYR A 134 4.22 11.33 9.48
N HIS A 135 3.64 10.87 10.58
CA HIS A 135 3.86 11.54 11.87
C HIS A 135 5.33 11.45 12.30
N GLN A 136 5.98 10.32 12.01
CA GLN A 136 7.41 10.19 12.29
C GLN A 136 8.24 11.09 11.38
N SER A 137 7.90 11.17 10.09
CA SER A 137 8.54 12.10 9.14
C SER A 137 8.48 13.55 9.62
N LEU A 138 7.31 14.02 10.07
CA LEU A 138 7.19 15.39 10.61
C LEU A 138 8.12 15.63 11.82
N LYS A 139 8.26 14.64 12.71
CA LYS A 139 9.20 14.71 13.85
C LYS A 139 10.66 14.76 13.38
N ASP A 140 11.03 13.89 12.43
CA ASP A 140 12.38 13.80 11.89
C ASP A 140 12.84 15.13 11.24
N TYR A 141 11.91 15.83 10.58
CA TYR A 141 12.17 17.13 9.95
C TYR A 141 11.83 18.34 10.83
N HIS A 142 11.44 18.13 12.10
CA HIS A 142 11.07 19.20 13.04
C HIS A 142 9.95 20.11 12.51
N ILE A 143 9.00 19.55 11.78
CA ILE A 143 7.88 20.27 11.18
C ILE A 143 6.69 20.24 12.13
N PHE A 144 6.15 21.42 12.43
CA PHE A 144 4.97 21.59 13.27
C PHE A 144 3.82 22.13 12.42
N VAL A 145 2.79 21.33 12.27
CA VAL A 145 1.53 21.70 11.59
C VAL A 145 0.35 21.41 12.49
N ASP A 146 -0.73 22.18 12.35
CA ASP A 146 -1.96 21.87 13.06
C ASP A 146 -2.64 20.62 12.47
N ASP A 147 -3.42 19.92 13.31
CA ASP A 147 -4.08 18.65 12.93
C ASP A 147 -5.05 18.83 11.75
N THR A 148 -5.70 19.98 11.64
CA THR A 148 -6.64 20.26 10.54
C THR A 148 -5.91 20.33 9.21
N TYR A 149 -4.79 21.07 9.17
CA TYR A 149 -3.96 21.19 7.97
C TYR A 149 -3.34 19.84 7.58
N ALA A 150 -2.79 19.10 8.56
CA ALA A 150 -2.24 17.76 8.34
C ALA A 150 -3.31 16.80 7.75
N ASN A 151 -4.54 16.85 8.27
CA ASN A 151 -5.65 16.04 7.77
C ASN A 151 -6.08 16.45 6.34
N MET A 152 -6.10 17.76 6.04
CA MET A 152 -6.36 18.23 4.66
C MET A 152 -5.28 17.76 3.68
N ALA A 153 -4.00 17.88 4.03
CA ALA A 153 -2.89 17.40 3.21
C ALA A 153 -2.97 15.87 2.98
N GLN A 154 -3.33 15.11 4.00
CA GLN A 154 -3.54 13.67 3.89
C GLN A 154 -4.68 13.29 2.94
N LYS A 155 -5.82 13.97 3.04
CA LYS A 155 -6.97 13.74 2.15
C LYS A 155 -6.66 14.14 0.70
N PHE A 156 -5.95 15.24 0.51
CA PHE A 156 -5.50 15.68 -0.81
C PHE A 156 -4.56 14.65 -1.44
N GLY A 157 -3.52 14.22 -0.72
CA GLY A 157 -2.58 13.20 -1.20
C GLY A 157 -3.27 11.87 -1.51
N TYR A 158 -4.25 11.47 -0.69
CA TYR A 158 -5.05 10.26 -0.97
C TYR A 158 -5.87 10.38 -2.26
N GLY A 159 -6.62 11.46 -2.43
CA GLY A 159 -7.42 11.68 -3.64
C GLY A 159 -6.56 11.74 -4.89
N GLY A 160 -5.42 12.45 -4.82
CA GLY A 160 -4.45 12.52 -5.90
C GLY A 160 -3.90 11.14 -6.27
N ARG A 161 -3.53 10.33 -5.26
CA ARG A 161 -3.06 8.95 -5.48
C ARG A 161 -4.11 8.08 -6.16
N VAL A 162 -5.35 8.11 -5.70
CA VAL A 162 -6.45 7.34 -6.30
C VAL A 162 -6.60 7.69 -7.77
N GLN A 163 -6.70 8.98 -8.09
CA GLN A 163 -6.86 9.43 -9.47
C GLN A 163 -5.65 9.08 -10.34
N MET A 164 -4.42 9.30 -9.85
CA MET A 164 -3.22 9.00 -10.62
C MET A 164 -3.04 7.51 -10.92
N VAL A 165 -3.41 6.62 -10.00
CA VAL A 165 -3.39 5.17 -10.27
C VAL A 165 -4.40 4.79 -11.35
N ILE A 166 -5.60 5.36 -11.31
CA ILE A 166 -6.61 5.15 -12.34
C ILE A 166 -6.10 5.65 -13.70
N ASP A 167 -5.65 6.89 -13.77
CA ASP A 167 -5.16 7.54 -14.99
C ASP A 167 -3.92 6.81 -15.57
N TYR A 168 -3.05 6.28 -14.71
CA TYR A 168 -1.91 5.47 -15.14
C TYR A 168 -2.37 4.19 -15.84
N VAL A 169 -3.27 3.43 -15.23
CA VAL A 169 -3.77 2.17 -15.80
C VAL A 169 -4.58 2.40 -17.08
N GLU A 170 -5.31 3.51 -17.17
CA GLU A 170 -6.09 3.90 -18.36
C GLU A 170 -5.25 4.58 -19.45
N GLY A 171 -3.95 4.83 -19.18
CA GLY A 171 -3.05 5.48 -20.14
C GLY A 171 -3.24 6.99 -20.28
N ALA A 172 -3.99 7.62 -19.39
CA ALA A 172 -4.28 9.05 -19.40
C ALA A 172 -3.09 9.93 -18.99
N LEU A 173 -2.09 9.35 -18.29
CA LEU A 173 -0.85 10.05 -17.89
C LEU A 173 0.24 10.05 -19.01
N GLY A 174 -0.01 9.46 -20.16
CA GLY A 174 0.99 9.33 -21.22
C GLY A 174 2.12 8.36 -20.84
N THR A 175 3.37 8.76 -21.09
CA THR A 175 4.55 7.90 -20.91
C THR A 175 5.22 8.04 -19.53
N VAL A 176 4.43 8.15 -18.47
CA VAL A 176 4.99 8.27 -17.10
C VAL A 176 5.59 6.94 -16.66
N ASN A 177 6.81 7.00 -16.13
CA ASN A 177 7.47 5.88 -15.50
C ASN A 177 6.90 5.62 -14.10
N ILE A 178 6.72 4.35 -13.70
CA ILE A 178 6.17 3.99 -12.38
C ILE A 178 7.02 4.57 -11.23
N ALA A 179 8.35 4.53 -11.34
CA ALA A 179 9.22 5.07 -10.30
C ALA A 179 9.07 6.60 -10.15
N GLU A 180 8.91 7.33 -11.25
CA GLU A 180 8.64 8.77 -11.22
C GLU A 180 7.27 9.06 -10.59
N MET A 181 6.24 8.28 -10.94
CA MET A 181 4.91 8.38 -10.33
C MET A 181 4.96 8.07 -8.83
N ALA A 182 5.65 7.03 -8.42
CA ALA A 182 5.82 6.65 -7.01
C ALA A 182 6.48 7.77 -6.20
N ASN A 183 7.57 8.35 -6.73
CA ASN A 183 8.26 9.48 -6.11
C ASN A 183 7.37 10.72 -6.01
N PHE A 184 6.63 11.04 -7.07
CA PHE A 184 5.70 12.16 -7.06
C PHE A 184 4.62 11.97 -5.99
N LEU A 185 4.03 10.78 -5.89
CA LEU A 185 2.99 10.47 -4.90
C LEU A 185 3.53 10.52 -3.47
N SER A 186 4.74 10.02 -3.24
CA SER A 186 5.41 10.07 -1.93
C SER A 186 5.81 11.51 -1.54
N SER A 187 6.14 12.36 -2.52
CA SER A 187 6.54 13.76 -2.30
C SER A 187 5.36 14.69 -2.06
N SER A 188 4.22 14.45 -2.70
CA SER A 188 3.13 15.43 -2.83
C SER A 188 2.60 15.94 -1.50
N ARG A 189 2.37 15.02 -0.56
CA ARG A 189 1.90 15.36 0.77
C ARG A 189 2.99 16.05 1.61
N GLU A 190 4.21 15.53 1.58
CA GLU A 190 5.33 16.02 2.38
C GLU A 190 5.72 17.44 1.96
N MET A 191 5.62 17.74 0.67
CA MET A 191 5.81 19.10 0.16
C MET A 191 4.75 20.07 0.69
N LEU A 192 3.47 19.64 0.75
CA LEU A 192 2.40 20.45 1.36
C LEU A 192 2.64 20.69 2.86
N LEU A 193 3.26 19.74 3.54
CA LEU A 193 3.56 19.83 4.96
C LEU A 193 4.84 20.62 5.26
N GLY A 194 5.60 21.01 4.23
CA GLY A 194 6.76 21.90 4.37
C GLY A 194 8.12 21.19 4.33
N VAL A 195 8.18 19.91 3.99
CA VAL A 195 9.47 19.26 3.70
C VAL A 195 10.07 19.93 2.45
N PRO A 196 11.35 20.38 2.49
CA PRO A 196 11.95 21.08 1.38
C PRO A 196 11.98 20.24 0.09
N LYS A 197 11.57 20.83 -1.03
CA LYS A 197 11.56 20.13 -2.33
C LYS A 197 12.93 19.54 -2.69
N ALA A 198 14.00 20.24 -2.43
CA ALA A 198 15.36 19.74 -2.72
C ALA A 198 15.67 18.44 -1.95
N GLU A 199 15.18 18.31 -0.73
CA GLU A 199 15.32 17.09 0.06
C GLU A 199 14.48 15.95 -0.51
N LEU A 200 13.23 16.21 -0.89
CA LEU A 200 12.37 15.23 -1.54
C LEU A 200 12.95 14.74 -2.86
N ASP A 201 13.51 15.65 -3.67
CA ASP A 201 14.18 15.33 -4.92
C ASP A 201 15.42 14.45 -4.68
N ARG A 202 16.24 14.75 -3.64
CA ARG A 202 17.40 13.94 -3.25
C ARG A 202 16.96 12.51 -2.87
N ILE A 203 16.00 12.39 -1.96
CA ILE A 203 15.48 11.10 -1.50
C ILE A 203 14.92 10.30 -2.69
N GLY A 204 14.16 10.93 -3.56
CA GLY A 204 13.58 10.29 -4.75
C GLY A 204 14.64 9.75 -5.72
N GLN A 205 15.73 10.50 -5.96
CA GLN A 205 16.84 10.04 -6.79
C GLN A 205 17.58 8.87 -6.16
N GLU A 206 17.85 8.91 -4.86
CA GLU A 206 18.47 7.80 -4.13
C GLU A 206 17.57 6.56 -4.13
N ALA A 207 16.26 6.71 -3.96
CA ALA A 207 15.30 5.62 -4.03
C ALA A 207 15.30 4.95 -5.41
N ILE A 208 15.33 5.72 -6.52
CA ILE A 208 15.45 5.18 -7.88
C ILE A 208 16.77 4.41 -8.07
N ALA A 209 17.89 4.97 -7.58
CA ALA A 209 19.18 4.31 -7.69
C ALA A 209 19.19 2.97 -6.93
N PHE A 210 18.69 2.96 -5.70
CA PHE A 210 18.58 1.77 -4.86
C PHE A 210 17.72 0.67 -5.52
N ASN A 211 16.57 1.02 -6.06
CA ASN A 211 15.65 0.07 -6.68
C ASN A 211 16.15 -0.49 -8.03
N ARG A 212 17.20 0.06 -8.62
CA ARG A 212 17.88 -0.55 -9.78
C ARG A 212 18.83 -1.68 -9.40
N GLU A 213 19.31 -1.69 -8.16
CA GLU A 213 20.31 -2.63 -7.64
C GLU A 213 19.69 -3.75 -6.82
N VAL A 214 18.53 -3.51 -6.19
CA VAL A 214 17.85 -4.45 -5.30
C VAL A 214 16.62 -5.04 -5.98
N ASP A 215 16.54 -6.38 -6.02
CA ASP A 215 15.41 -7.12 -6.59
C ASP A 215 14.26 -7.27 -5.59
N PHE A 216 13.10 -6.74 -5.94
CA PHE A 216 11.85 -6.84 -5.19
C PHE A 216 10.81 -7.76 -5.86
N SER A 217 11.13 -8.39 -6.98
CA SER A 217 10.16 -9.15 -7.79
C SER A 217 9.51 -10.34 -7.06
N SER A 218 10.19 -10.89 -6.05
CA SER A 218 9.67 -11.98 -5.22
C SER A 218 8.66 -11.55 -4.14
N ILE A 219 8.48 -10.25 -3.93
CA ILE A 219 7.59 -9.70 -2.89
C ILE A 219 6.31 -9.22 -3.55
N MET A 220 5.37 -10.15 -3.76
CA MET A 220 4.09 -9.82 -4.39
C MET A 220 2.97 -9.65 -3.34
N PRO A 221 1.96 -8.79 -3.60
CA PRO A 221 0.88 -8.53 -2.66
C PRO A 221 -0.10 -9.70 -2.50
N LEU A 222 -0.32 -10.46 -3.56
CA LEU A 222 -1.34 -11.53 -3.61
C LEU A 222 -0.75 -12.96 -3.52
N THR A 223 0.55 -13.08 -3.21
CA THR A 223 1.21 -14.38 -3.02
C THR A 223 1.75 -14.54 -1.61
#